data_4607e4373ed2cd7d5b79d0c12f104c6e
#
_entry.id   4607e4373ed2cd7d5b79d0c12f104c6e
#
_cell.length_a   1.000
_cell.length_b   1.000
_cell.length_c   1.000
_cell.angle_alpha   90.00
_cell.angle_beta   90.00
_cell.angle_gamma   90.00
#
_symmetry.space_group_name_H-M   'P 1'
#
loop_
_entity.id
_entity.type
_entity.pdbx_description
1 polymer ?
#
loop_
_entity_poly.entity_id
_entity_poly.type
_entity_poly.pdbx_seq_one_letter_code
_entity_poly.pdbx_strand_id
1 'polypeptide(L)' 'MTETMTYASLDQLPITLRADELAAVLGISRAGAYTLMRSKGFPTIFIGKRMVVYRDKFIQWMDEQVSA' A
#
# COMPACT_ATOMS: atom_id res chain seq x y z
N MET A 1 -2.55 -5.59 21.07
CA MET A 1 -2.39 -5.31 20.56
C MET A 1 -1.76 -4.71 20.07
N THR A 2 -1.25 -4.43 19.66
CA THR A 2 -0.75 -3.92 19.29
C THR A 2 -0.37 -3.56 18.54
N GLU A 3 -0.22 -3.17 18.04
CA GLU A 3 0.27 -2.85 17.42
C GLU A 3 0.77 -1.79 16.95
N THR A 4 1.38 -1.62 16.66
CA THR A 4 2.30 -0.71 16.22
C THR A 4 1.92 -0.13 14.92
N MET A 5 2.26 0.13 13.95
CA MET A 5 1.87 0.72 12.68
C MET A 5 0.38 0.60 12.40
N THR A 6 -0.41 0.91 13.40
CA THR A 6 -1.85 0.86 13.29
C THR A 6 -2.37 2.23 12.87
N TYR A 7 -3.21 2.25 11.87
CA TYR A 7 -3.84 3.48 11.42
C TYR A 7 -5.32 3.44 11.75
N ALA A 8 -5.81 4.46 12.42
CA ALA A 8 -7.21 4.52 12.79
C ALA A 8 -8.11 4.73 11.58
N SER A 9 -7.59 5.40 10.56
CA SER A 9 -8.33 5.61 9.33
C SER A 9 -7.37 5.77 8.17
N LEU A 10 -7.89 5.67 6.95
CA LEU A 10 -7.08 5.83 5.76
C LEU A 10 -6.51 7.25 5.63
N ASP A 11 -7.19 8.23 6.22
CA ASP A 11 -6.72 9.61 6.18
C ASP A 11 -5.40 9.81 6.91
N GLN A 12 -5.05 8.90 7.80
CA GLN A 12 -3.82 8.99 8.58
C GLN A 12 -2.61 8.44 7.83
N LEU A 13 -2.83 7.82 6.69
CA LEU A 13 -1.73 7.32 5.89
C LEU A 13 -0.95 8.47 5.28
N PRO A 14 0.37 8.32 5.12
CA PRO A 14 1.15 9.33 4.40
C PRO A 14 0.69 9.43 2.94
N ILE A 15 1.04 10.52 2.30
CA ILE A 15 0.63 10.77 0.91
C ILE A 15 1.13 9.68 -0.02
N THR A 16 2.35 9.19 0.21
CA THR A 16 2.89 8.05 -0.53
C THR A 16 3.27 6.96 0.44
N LEU A 17 3.12 5.72 0.01
CA LEU A 17 3.39 4.55 0.83
C LEU A 17 4.51 3.75 0.20
N ARG A 18 5.42 3.28 1.04
CA ARG A 18 6.45 2.33 0.63
C ARG A 18 6.00 0.93 1.00
N ALA A 19 6.80 -0.06 0.61
CA ALA A 19 6.42 -1.46 0.80
C ALA A 19 6.14 -1.82 2.26
N ASP A 20 6.95 -1.33 3.20
CA ASP A 20 6.75 -1.65 4.60
C ASP A 20 5.47 -1.03 5.15
N GLU A 21 5.14 0.18 4.72
CA GLU A 21 3.90 0.82 5.13
C GLU A 21 2.70 0.10 4.52
N LEU A 22 2.80 -0.26 3.26
CA LEU A 22 1.76 -1.01 2.58
C LEU A 22 1.52 -2.35 3.26
N ALA A 23 2.59 -3.04 3.62
CA ALA A 23 2.50 -4.32 4.31
C ALA A 23 1.75 -4.18 5.64
N ALA A 24 2.04 -3.12 6.38
CA ALA A 24 1.37 -2.87 7.66
C ALA A 24 -0.13 -2.62 7.48
N VAL A 25 -0.48 -1.84 6.48
CA VAL A 25 -1.89 -1.52 6.22
C VAL A 25 -2.66 -2.77 5.81
N LEU A 26 -2.07 -3.59 4.97
CA LEU A 26 -2.74 -4.78 4.43
C LEU A 26 -2.60 -6.00 5.33
N GLY A 27 -1.73 -5.94 6.33
CA GLY A 27 -1.51 -7.08 7.21
C GLY A 27 -0.80 -8.23 6.52
N ILE A 28 0.08 -7.93 5.58
CA ILE A 28 0.83 -8.94 4.83
C ILE A 28 2.32 -8.78 5.10
N SER A 29 3.11 -9.74 4.64
CA SER A 29 4.54 -9.67 4.78
C SER A 29 5.12 -8.58 3.88
N ARG A 30 6.32 -8.12 4.21
CA ARG A 30 7.01 -7.13 3.40
C ARG A 30 7.28 -7.68 2.01
N ALA A 31 7.67 -8.95 1.92
CA ALA A 31 7.89 -9.61 0.64
C ALA A 31 6.60 -9.63 -0.17
N GLY A 32 5.47 -9.90 0.48
CA GLY A 32 4.16 -9.86 -0.19
C GLY A 32 3.84 -8.48 -0.71
N ALA A 33 4.18 -7.44 0.04
CA ALA A 33 3.95 -6.07 -0.40
C ALA A 33 4.80 -5.75 -1.64
N TYR A 34 6.06 -6.17 -1.66
CA TYR A 34 6.91 -5.97 -2.83
C TYR A 34 6.33 -6.68 -4.06
N THR A 35 5.87 -7.91 -3.87
CA THR A 35 5.25 -8.66 -4.95
C THR A 35 4.02 -7.93 -5.49
N LEU A 36 3.19 -7.43 -4.59
CA LEU A 36 2.00 -6.69 -4.98
C LEU A 36 2.37 -5.42 -5.76
N MET A 37 3.35 -4.69 -5.28
CA MET A 37 3.76 -3.44 -5.93
C MET A 37 4.34 -3.65 -7.31
N ARG A 38 4.85 -4.85 -7.58
CA ARG A 38 5.37 -5.19 -8.91
C ARG A 38 4.32 -5.82 -9.81
N SER A 39 3.14 -6.09 -9.26
CA SER A 39 2.12 -6.76 -10.04
C SER A 39 1.49 -5.79 -11.04
N LYS A 40 1.03 -6.35 -12.14
CA LYS A 40 0.36 -5.59 -13.16
C LYS A 40 -0.97 -5.09 -12.61
N GLY A 41 -1.27 -3.83 -12.85
CA GLY A 41 -2.53 -3.26 -12.43
C GLY A 41 -2.48 -2.56 -11.09
N PHE A 42 -1.42 -2.75 -10.30
CA PHE A 42 -1.26 -2.00 -9.07
C PHE A 42 -0.63 -0.65 -9.39
N PRO A 43 -1.13 0.45 -8.82
CA PRO A 43 -0.71 1.81 -9.20
C PRO A 43 0.62 2.23 -8.57
N THR A 44 1.67 1.47 -8.83
CA THR A 44 3.00 1.75 -8.29
C THR A 44 3.70 2.82 -9.11
N ILE A 45 4.38 3.71 -8.42
CA ILE A 45 5.23 4.72 -9.04
C ILE A 45 6.68 4.32 -8.82
N PHE A 46 7.44 4.25 -9.89
CA PHE A 46 8.86 3.90 -9.82
C PHE A 46 9.68 5.19 -9.90
N ILE A 47 10.45 5.45 -8.85
CA ILE A 47 11.30 6.63 -8.78
C ILE A 47 12.73 6.14 -8.54
N GLY A 48 13.52 6.09 -9.59
CA GLY A 48 14.84 5.49 -9.49
C GLY A 48 14.73 4.04 -9.06
N LYS A 49 15.33 3.72 -7.92
CA LYS A 49 15.28 2.37 -7.38
C LYS A 49 14.16 2.18 -6.37
N ARG A 50 13.35 3.20 -6.16
CA ARG A 50 12.28 3.17 -5.17
C ARG A 50 10.94 2.89 -5.82
N MET A 51 10.12 2.18 -5.07
CA MET A 51 8.73 1.96 -5.45
C MET A 51 7.86 2.57 -4.36
N VAL A 52 6.91 3.39 -4.77
CA VAL A 52 5.93 3.97 -3.86
C VAL A 52 4.57 3.91 -4.52
N VAL A 53 3.53 4.01 -3.73
CA VAL A 53 2.18 4.13 -4.26
C VAL A 53 1.54 5.36 -3.65
N TYR A 54 0.87 6.14 -4.48
CA TYR A 54 0.14 7.32 -4.04
C TYR A 54 -1.07 6.84 -3.22
N ARG A 55 -1.22 7.38 -2.01
CA ARG A 55 -2.27 6.95 -1.08
C ARG A 55 -3.65 6.89 -1.72
N ASP A 56 -4.04 7.95 -2.41
CA ASP A 56 -5.38 8.03 -2.98
C ASP A 56 -5.60 6.98 -4.05
N LYS A 57 -4.55 6.69 -4.82
CA LYS A 57 -4.63 5.64 -5.85
C LYS A 57 -4.68 4.26 -5.24
N PHE A 58 -3.99 4.06 -4.13
CA PHE A 58 -4.05 2.81 -3.39
C PHE A 58 -5.47 2.57 -2.85
N ILE A 59 -6.07 3.60 -2.28
CA ILE A 59 -7.43 3.49 -1.77
C ILE A 59 -8.40 3.15 -2.91
N GLN A 60 -8.25 3.83 -4.03
CA GLN A 60 -9.07 3.55 -5.21
C GLN A 60 -8.90 2.10 -5.68
N TRP A 61 -7.65 1.64 -5.70
CA TRP A 61 -7.36 0.26 -6.09
C TRP A 61 -8.05 -0.74 -5.16
N MET A 62 -8.03 -0.49 -3.86
CA MET A 62 -8.72 -1.36 -2.91
C MET A 62 -10.21 -1.39 -3.17
N ASP A 63 -10.82 -0.25 -3.43
CA ASP A 63 -12.24 -0.17 -3.71
C ASP A 63 -12.58 -1.00 -4.94
N GLU A 64 -11.73 -0.98 -5.95
CA GLU A 64 -11.93 -1.75 -7.16
C GLU A 64 -11.87 -3.25 -6.90
N GLN A 65 -11.03 -3.68 -5.98
CA GLN A 65 -10.94 -5.10 -5.63
C GLN A 65 -12.23 -5.58 -4.98
N VAL A 66 -12.83 -4.76 -4.17
CA VAL A 66 -14.09 -5.11 -3.49
C VAL A 66 -15.24 -5.18 -4.49
N SER A 67 -15.22 -4.31 -5.48
CA SER A 67 -16.31 -4.21 -6.45
C SER A 67 -16.21 -5.20 -7.59
N ALA A 68 -15.06 -5.82 -7.72
CA ALA A 68 -14.79 -6.72 -8.86
C ALA A 68 -15.57 -8.01 -8.77
#